data_17b98673e2511ce91a670a8feb0ccca3
#
_entry.id   17b98673e2511ce91a670a8feb0ccca3
#
_cell.length_a   1.000
_cell.length_b   1.000
_cell.length_c   1.000
_cell.angle_alpha   90.00
_cell.angle_beta   90.00
_cell.angle_gamma   90.00
#
_symmetry.space_group_name_H-M   'P 1'
#
loop_
_entity.id
_entity.type
_entity.pdbx_description
1 polymer ?
#
loop_
_entity_poly.entity_id
_entity_poly.type
_entity_poly.pdbx_seq_one_letter_code
_entity_poly.pdbx_strand_id
1 'polypeptide(L)'
;MLSKKIKQAMAGSSAIRAMFMEGKEMAARYGAENVYDFSLGNPATPAPEKIKTAIYDILDKEDPLVVHGYMANAGYEEVRETIAENLNERFGTNFHGKNLIMTVGAAGGLNIIFKTILDPGNEVMVFAPYFGEYKSYAANFDAKIVEVMPDEADFMPDLADFERKITKDTRAVIINNPNNPTGVVYSDATLKEIARILTAKEEEFGTDIYLISDEPYRELVYDGVQENFLTKYYKDTLVGYSFSKSLSLPGERIGYVVVPDEAADSAELIEGITVSNRTLGFVNAPSLIQKAVAECLKEKTNLEFYDRNRIALYEGLTKLGFTCIKPQGAFYLWLKSPVAKEEEFVEAAKKYHLILVKGSAFGYGGYVRLAYCTSYETVVNSMQAFAKLAAEYGLKAAE
;
A
#
# COMPACT_ATOMS: atom_id res chain seq x y z
N MET A 1 27.06 -16.60 11.23
CA MET A 1 25.96 -17.60 11.09
C MET A 1 24.64 -16.84 11.05
N LEU A 2 23.77 -17.07 10.03
CA LEU A 2 22.47 -16.41 9.93
C LEU A 2 21.42 -17.12 10.79
N SER A 3 20.47 -16.37 11.35
CA SER A 3 19.31 -16.94 12.05
C SER A 3 18.42 -17.73 11.08
N LYS A 4 17.62 -18.68 11.62
CA LYS A 4 16.67 -19.47 10.81
C LYS A 4 15.64 -18.56 10.14
N LYS A 5 15.10 -17.57 10.85
CA LYS A 5 14.13 -16.58 10.32
C LYS A 5 14.68 -15.84 9.10
N ILE A 6 15.92 -15.33 9.18
CA ILE A 6 16.53 -14.62 8.05
C ILE A 6 16.80 -15.54 6.86
N LYS A 7 17.20 -16.80 7.08
CA LYS A 7 17.35 -17.76 5.97
C LYS A 7 16.04 -18.02 5.24
N GLN A 8 14.93 -18.14 5.97
CA GLN A 8 13.59 -18.29 5.40
C GLN A 8 13.15 -17.02 4.64
N ALA A 9 13.35 -15.85 5.22
CA ALA A 9 13.04 -14.57 4.57
C ALA A 9 13.84 -14.36 3.27
N MET A 10 15.11 -14.74 3.24
CA MET A 10 15.94 -14.68 2.02
C MET A 10 15.46 -15.63 0.92
N ALA A 11 14.97 -16.81 1.28
CA ALA A 11 14.40 -17.76 0.32
C ALA A 11 13.08 -17.24 -0.31
N GLY A 12 12.32 -16.42 0.44
CA GLY A 12 11.10 -15.74 -0.02
C GLY A 12 11.33 -14.30 -0.46
N SER A 13 12.55 -13.93 -0.86
CA SER A 13 12.91 -12.53 -1.19
C SER A 13 11.95 -11.93 -2.23
N SER A 14 11.63 -10.64 -2.02
CA SER A 14 10.64 -9.89 -2.79
C SER A 14 10.85 -10.00 -4.30
N ALA A 15 9.91 -10.66 -4.99
CA ALA A 15 9.88 -10.77 -6.44
C ALA A 15 9.85 -9.39 -7.12
N ILE A 16 9.23 -8.39 -6.48
CA ILE A 16 9.17 -7.00 -6.96
C ILE A 16 10.60 -6.43 -7.05
N ARG A 17 11.40 -6.64 -6.00
CA ARG A 17 12.78 -6.14 -5.96
C ARG A 17 13.67 -6.86 -6.97
N ALA A 18 13.49 -8.16 -7.15
CA ALA A 18 14.21 -8.93 -8.15
C ALA A 18 13.94 -8.41 -9.56
N MET A 19 12.66 -8.20 -9.90
CA MET A 19 12.26 -7.65 -11.21
C MET A 19 12.81 -6.24 -11.43
N PHE A 20 12.79 -5.39 -10.41
CA PHE A 20 13.37 -4.04 -10.50
C PHE A 20 14.87 -4.07 -10.77
N MET A 21 15.62 -4.97 -10.12
CA MET A 21 17.06 -5.11 -10.39
C MET A 21 17.33 -5.63 -11.80
N GLU A 22 16.54 -6.59 -12.26
CA GLU A 22 16.61 -7.11 -13.62
C GLU A 22 16.29 -6.03 -14.67
N GLY A 23 15.27 -5.19 -14.41
CA GLY A 23 14.96 -4.03 -15.26
C GLY A 23 16.12 -3.06 -15.37
N LYS A 24 16.85 -2.79 -14.29
CA LYS A 24 18.07 -1.97 -14.31
C LYS A 24 19.20 -2.60 -15.13
N GLU A 25 19.42 -3.91 -15.01
CA GLU A 25 20.41 -4.63 -15.78
C GLU A 25 20.08 -4.61 -17.28
N MET A 26 18.79 -4.80 -17.61
CA MET A 26 18.32 -4.70 -19.00
C MET A 26 18.48 -3.28 -19.54
N ALA A 27 18.13 -2.25 -18.77
CA ALA A 27 18.31 -0.86 -19.16
C ALA A 27 19.80 -0.50 -19.41
N ALA A 28 20.69 -1.02 -18.61
CA ALA A 28 22.13 -0.85 -18.81
C ALA A 28 22.63 -1.56 -20.09
N ARG A 29 22.00 -2.67 -20.49
CA ARG A 29 22.40 -3.46 -21.65
C ARG A 29 21.78 -2.97 -22.96
N TYR A 30 20.52 -2.55 -22.96
CA TYR A 30 19.74 -2.27 -24.16
C TYR A 30 19.41 -0.77 -24.34
N GLY A 31 19.75 0.09 -23.36
CA GLY A 31 19.30 1.47 -23.28
C GLY A 31 17.98 1.58 -22.50
N ALA A 32 17.89 2.57 -21.62
CA ALA A 32 16.72 2.75 -20.77
C ALA A 32 15.43 3.03 -21.56
N GLU A 33 15.55 3.69 -22.69
CA GLU A 33 14.45 4.02 -23.63
C GLU A 33 13.85 2.79 -24.32
N ASN A 34 14.55 1.65 -24.30
CA ASN A 34 14.14 0.39 -24.91
C ASN A 34 13.66 -0.64 -23.88
N VAL A 35 13.56 -0.29 -22.61
CA VAL A 35 13.09 -1.16 -21.52
C VAL A 35 11.85 -0.56 -20.88
N TYR A 36 10.79 -1.34 -20.85
CA TYR A 36 9.49 -0.94 -20.32
C TYR A 36 9.30 -1.56 -18.93
N ASP A 37 9.78 -0.83 -17.90
CA ASP A 37 9.75 -1.32 -16.52
C ASP A 37 8.45 -0.92 -15.81
N PHE A 38 7.60 -1.92 -15.57
CA PHE A 38 6.34 -1.82 -14.81
C PHE A 38 6.44 -2.50 -13.44
N SER A 39 7.65 -2.75 -12.93
CA SER A 39 7.84 -3.54 -11.71
C SER A 39 7.62 -2.75 -10.42
N LEU A 40 8.16 -1.53 -10.32
CA LEU A 40 8.22 -0.78 -9.07
C LEU A 40 7.15 0.32 -9.00
N GLY A 41 6.39 0.32 -7.92
CA GLY A 41 5.43 1.38 -7.57
C GLY A 41 6.12 2.63 -7.01
N ASN A 42 7.00 3.25 -7.78
CA ASN A 42 7.65 4.51 -7.40
C ASN A 42 6.98 5.67 -8.12
N PRO A 43 6.51 6.73 -7.41
CA PRO A 43 5.92 7.90 -8.05
C PRO A 43 6.82 8.47 -9.15
N ALA A 44 6.25 8.77 -10.31
CA ALA A 44 6.96 9.37 -11.44
C ALA A 44 6.71 10.89 -11.55
N THR A 45 5.92 11.45 -10.64
CA THR A 45 5.73 12.89 -10.50
C THR A 45 6.64 13.45 -9.41
N PRO A 46 7.20 14.67 -9.59
CA PRO A 46 7.99 15.30 -8.54
C PRO A 46 7.14 15.59 -7.30
N ALA A 47 7.81 15.69 -6.14
CA ALA A 47 7.18 16.26 -4.95
C ALA A 47 6.70 17.69 -5.22
N PRO A 48 5.61 18.18 -4.57
CA PRO A 48 5.18 19.55 -4.68
C PRO A 48 6.30 20.54 -4.32
N GLU A 49 6.42 21.64 -5.07
CA GLU A 49 7.45 22.67 -4.82
C GLU A 49 7.36 23.24 -3.40
N LYS A 50 6.17 23.21 -2.80
CA LYS A 50 5.93 23.63 -1.43
C LYS A 50 6.74 22.81 -0.41
N ILE A 51 7.03 21.52 -0.66
CA ILE A 51 7.91 20.71 0.21
C ILE A 51 9.29 21.35 0.30
N LYS A 52 9.86 21.74 -0.83
CA LYS A 52 11.18 22.38 -0.87
C LYS A 52 11.16 23.73 -0.15
N THR A 53 10.14 24.53 -0.41
CA THR A 53 9.98 25.84 0.25
C THR A 53 9.82 25.68 1.76
N ALA A 54 8.98 24.74 2.21
CA ALA A 54 8.79 24.45 3.63
C ALA A 54 10.10 24.01 4.32
N ILE A 55 10.90 23.15 3.67
CA ILE A 55 12.21 22.74 4.20
C ILE A 55 13.15 23.93 4.37
N TYR A 56 13.24 24.82 3.36
CA TYR A 56 14.06 26.02 3.47
C TYR A 56 13.58 26.95 4.57
N ASP A 57 12.28 27.17 4.69
CA ASP A 57 11.68 28.04 5.71
C ASP A 57 11.94 27.52 7.11
N ILE A 58 11.80 26.21 7.35
CA ILE A 58 12.09 25.56 8.62
C ILE A 58 13.57 25.75 8.98
N LEU A 59 14.47 25.46 8.06
CA LEU A 59 15.92 25.55 8.30
C LEU A 59 16.39 27.01 8.53
N ASP A 60 15.73 27.99 7.93
CA ASP A 60 16.08 29.41 8.06
C ASP A 60 15.50 30.06 9.31
N LYS A 61 14.31 29.63 9.74
CA LYS A 61 13.53 30.34 10.77
C LYS A 61 13.49 29.65 12.13
N GLU A 62 13.66 28.32 12.17
CA GLU A 62 13.55 27.57 13.41
C GLU A 62 14.92 27.33 14.07
N ASP A 63 14.90 27.15 15.40
CA ASP A 63 16.11 26.80 16.16
C ASP A 63 16.65 25.45 15.71
N PRO A 64 17.91 25.38 15.22
CA PRO A 64 18.55 24.14 14.80
C PRO A 64 18.55 23.04 15.88
N LEU A 65 18.60 23.40 17.16
CA LEU A 65 18.54 22.45 18.27
C LEU A 65 17.16 21.79 18.38
N VAL A 66 16.10 22.49 18.01
CA VAL A 66 14.73 21.93 17.93
C VAL A 66 14.57 21.10 16.68
N VAL A 67 14.95 21.65 15.51
CA VAL A 67 14.79 20.97 14.23
C VAL A 67 15.57 19.65 14.15
N HIS A 68 16.76 19.60 14.73
CA HIS A 68 17.64 18.42 14.67
C HIS A 68 17.68 17.63 15.99
N GLY A 69 16.93 18.06 17.01
CA GLY A 69 16.86 17.41 18.31
C GLY A 69 15.95 16.17 18.34
N TYR A 70 16.10 15.41 19.43
CA TYR A 70 15.11 14.39 19.76
C TYR A 70 13.78 15.03 20.19
N MET A 71 12.68 14.33 19.91
CA MET A 71 11.33 14.75 20.29
C MET A 71 10.60 13.61 21.02
N ALA A 72 9.34 13.80 21.39
CA ALA A 72 8.47 12.74 21.89
C ALA A 72 8.39 11.58 20.88
N ASN A 73 8.36 10.32 21.35
CA ASN A 73 8.37 9.16 20.46
C ASN A 73 7.17 9.10 19.50
N ALA A 74 6.05 9.73 19.86
CA ALA A 74 4.90 9.88 18.96
C ALA A 74 5.10 10.93 17.85
N GLY A 75 6.17 11.73 17.90
CA GLY A 75 6.42 12.85 16.99
C GLY A 75 6.00 14.20 17.57
N TYR A 76 6.23 15.28 16.83
CA TYR A 76 5.85 16.64 17.24
C TYR A 76 4.35 16.76 17.45
N GLU A 77 3.94 17.35 18.57
CA GLU A 77 2.53 17.50 18.91
C GLU A 77 1.80 18.42 17.93
N GLU A 78 2.40 19.54 17.58
CA GLU A 78 1.87 20.49 16.61
C GLU A 78 1.66 19.86 15.21
N VAL A 79 2.57 18.99 14.78
CA VAL A 79 2.43 18.25 13.50
C VAL A 79 1.27 17.29 13.56
N ARG A 80 1.17 16.53 14.67
CA ARG A 80 0.09 15.55 14.86
C ARG A 80 -1.28 16.22 14.93
N GLU A 81 -1.37 17.38 15.61
CA GLU A 81 -2.62 18.14 15.68
C GLU A 81 -3.02 18.68 14.29
N THR A 82 -2.09 19.26 13.55
CA THR A 82 -2.35 19.74 12.17
C THR A 82 -2.84 18.61 11.26
N ILE A 83 -2.28 17.39 11.39
CA ILE A 83 -2.76 16.23 10.64
C ILE A 83 -4.16 15.82 11.10
N ALA A 84 -4.43 15.81 12.40
CA ALA A 84 -5.74 15.48 12.96
C ALA A 84 -6.83 16.46 12.44
N GLU A 85 -6.56 17.76 12.49
CA GLU A 85 -7.45 18.80 11.94
C GLU A 85 -7.75 18.57 10.45
N ASN A 86 -6.72 18.26 9.66
CA ASN A 86 -6.90 17.95 8.22
C ASN A 86 -7.77 16.71 7.99
N LEU A 87 -7.59 15.66 8.78
CA LEU A 87 -8.43 14.46 8.71
C LEU A 87 -9.89 14.77 9.11
N ASN A 88 -10.07 15.57 10.16
CA ASN A 88 -11.40 16.00 10.61
C ASN A 88 -12.12 16.83 9.55
N GLU A 89 -11.41 17.79 8.89
CA GLU A 89 -11.95 18.57 7.79
C GLU A 89 -12.38 17.70 6.60
N ARG A 90 -11.55 16.72 6.22
CA ARG A 90 -11.80 15.85 5.05
C ARG A 90 -12.86 14.81 5.28
N PHE A 91 -12.87 14.18 6.44
CA PHE A 91 -13.66 12.97 6.68
C PHE A 91 -14.76 13.16 7.73
N GLY A 92 -14.85 14.31 8.40
CA GLY A 92 -15.84 14.57 9.44
C GLY A 92 -15.62 13.70 10.68
N THR A 93 -14.37 13.45 11.02
CA THR A 93 -13.92 12.74 12.24
C THR A 93 -13.71 13.73 13.40
N ASN A 94 -13.28 13.24 14.55
CA ASN A 94 -13.01 14.07 15.74
C ASN A 94 -11.68 13.65 16.40
N PHE A 95 -10.62 13.58 15.61
CA PHE A 95 -9.29 13.23 16.10
C PHE A 95 -8.57 14.46 16.70
N HIS A 96 -7.64 14.17 17.59
CA HIS A 96 -6.68 15.11 18.17
C HIS A 96 -5.25 14.58 17.98
N GLY A 97 -4.26 15.40 18.21
CA GLY A 97 -2.86 15.01 18.09
C GLY A 97 -2.51 13.77 18.93
N LYS A 98 -3.19 13.51 20.05
CA LYS A 98 -3.02 12.30 20.88
C LYS A 98 -3.36 11.00 20.13
N ASN A 99 -4.28 11.04 19.16
CA ASN A 99 -4.70 9.89 18.37
C ASN A 99 -3.69 9.49 17.29
N LEU A 100 -2.66 10.29 17.05
CA LEU A 100 -1.69 10.09 15.98
C LEU A 100 -0.29 9.79 16.51
N ILE A 101 0.39 8.90 15.81
CA ILE A 101 1.81 8.59 16.02
C ILE A 101 2.53 8.71 14.66
N MET A 102 3.55 9.59 14.58
CA MET A 102 4.36 9.74 13.37
C MET A 102 5.28 8.54 13.19
N THR A 103 5.39 8.05 11.95
CA THR A 103 6.09 6.81 11.64
C THR A 103 7.08 6.95 10.48
N VAL A 104 7.98 5.99 10.36
CA VAL A 104 8.92 5.90 9.22
C VAL A 104 8.22 5.29 7.98
N GLY A 105 7.14 5.92 7.53
CA GLY A 105 6.24 5.47 6.48
C GLY A 105 5.27 4.37 6.96
N ALA A 106 4.36 3.93 6.07
CA ALA A 106 3.36 2.91 6.40
C ALA A 106 4.00 1.58 6.81
N ALA A 107 5.10 1.16 6.19
CA ALA A 107 5.79 -0.08 6.58
C ALA A 107 6.24 -0.07 8.04
N GLY A 108 6.81 1.05 8.52
CA GLY A 108 7.11 1.24 9.93
C GLY A 108 5.85 1.24 10.78
N GLY A 109 4.80 1.94 10.33
CA GLY A 109 3.50 1.98 10.97
C GLY A 109 2.89 0.58 11.19
N LEU A 110 2.86 -0.24 10.16
CA LEU A 110 2.34 -1.62 10.25
C LEU A 110 3.17 -2.48 11.22
N ASN A 111 4.50 -2.36 11.19
CA ASN A 111 5.34 -3.13 12.11
C ASN A 111 5.16 -2.71 13.58
N ILE A 112 4.98 -1.43 13.88
CA ILE A 112 4.70 -0.99 15.25
C ILE A 112 3.29 -1.40 15.71
N ILE A 113 2.29 -1.38 14.84
CA ILE A 113 0.96 -1.92 15.13
C ILE A 113 1.10 -3.41 15.47
N PHE A 114 1.70 -4.20 14.59
CA PHE A 114 1.86 -5.64 14.81
C PHE A 114 2.64 -5.96 16.08
N LYS A 115 3.73 -5.21 16.35
CA LYS A 115 4.49 -5.38 17.61
C LYS A 115 3.63 -5.14 18.86
N THR A 116 2.62 -4.27 18.75
CA THR A 116 1.75 -3.90 19.87
C THR A 116 0.64 -4.93 20.11
N ILE A 117 0.03 -5.45 19.03
CA ILE A 117 -1.21 -6.23 19.13
C ILE A 117 -1.05 -7.74 18.94
N LEU A 118 0.11 -8.22 18.43
CA LEU A 118 0.31 -9.63 18.10
C LEU A 118 1.13 -10.37 19.14
N ASP A 119 0.60 -11.50 19.57
CA ASP A 119 1.32 -12.57 20.26
C ASP A 119 1.69 -13.69 19.29
N PRO A 120 2.71 -14.51 19.61
CA PRO A 120 3.06 -15.68 18.82
C PRO A 120 1.86 -16.64 18.63
N GLY A 121 1.57 -16.94 17.36
CA GLY A 121 0.46 -17.81 16.98
C GLY A 121 -0.82 -17.10 16.59
N ASN A 122 -0.96 -15.80 16.88
CA ASN A 122 -2.09 -15.00 16.38
C ASN A 122 -2.19 -15.03 14.85
N GLU A 123 -3.38 -14.80 14.36
CA GLU A 123 -3.70 -14.76 12.94
C GLU A 123 -3.95 -13.32 12.47
N VAL A 124 -3.35 -13.00 11.31
CA VAL A 124 -3.59 -11.75 10.58
C VAL A 124 -4.23 -12.13 9.25
N MET A 125 -5.46 -11.69 9.03
CA MET A 125 -6.18 -11.95 7.79
C MET A 125 -5.85 -10.90 6.73
N VAL A 126 -5.74 -11.34 5.49
CA VAL A 126 -5.51 -10.50 4.32
C VAL A 126 -6.41 -10.93 3.16
N PHE A 127 -6.87 -9.98 2.38
CA PHE A 127 -7.66 -10.24 1.18
C PHE A 127 -6.73 -10.36 -0.03
N ALA A 128 -6.67 -11.56 -0.61
CA ALA A 128 -5.87 -11.82 -1.80
C ALA A 128 -6.51 -11.16 -3.04
N PRO A 129 -5.73 -10.65 -3.99
CA PRO A 129 -4.29 -10.43 -3.89
C PRO A 129 -3.94 -9.22 -2.99
N TYR A 130 -2.80 -9.28 -2.31
CA TYR A 130 -2.39 -8.30 -1.31
C TYR A 130 -0.89 -7.97 -1.41
N PHE A 131 -0.45 -6.91 -0.75
CA PHE A 131 0.96 -6.53 -0.71
C PHE A 131 1.79 -7.60 0.03
N GLY A 132 2.65 -8.30 -0.70
CA GLY A 132 3.34 -9.51 -0.21
C GLY A 132 4.18 -9.34 1.05
N GLU A 133 4.63 -8.10 1.36
CA GLU A 133 5.41 -7.83 2.58
C GLU A 133 4.62 -8.02 3.88
N TYR A 134 3.28 -8.06 3.84
CA TYR A 134 2.49 -8.36 5.05
C TYR A 134 2.86 -9.71 5.66
N LYS A 135 3.23 -10.71 4.82
CA LYS A 135 3.76 -12.00 5.30
C LYS A 135 5.01 -11.83 6.14
N SER A 136 5.95 -11.02 5.64
CA SER A 136 7.21 -10.73 6.33
C SER A 136 6.98 -9.97 7.63
N TYR A 137 6.06 -8.99 7.61
CA TYR A 137 5.75 -8.20 8.81
C TYR A 137 5.10 -9.04 9.90
N ALA A 138 4.11 -9.87 9.57
CA ALA A 138 3.48 -10.79 10.53
C ALA A 138 4.48 -11.82 11.07
N ALA A 139 5.34 -12.38 10.20
CA ALA A 139 6.37 -13.35 10.58
C ALA A 139 7.42 -12.78 11.55
N ASN A 140 7.66 -11.45 11.57
CA ASN A 140 8.53 -10.81 12.54
C ASN A 140 8.06 -11.06 14.00
N PHE A 141 6.77 -11.25 14.18
CA PHE A 141 6.10 -11.42 15.48
C PHE A 141 5.52 -12.83 15.67
N ASP A 142 5.95 -13.80 14.88
CA ASP A 142 5.51 -15.19 14.92
C ASP A 142 3.99 -15.37 14.71
N ALA A 143 3.34 -14.40 14.04
CA ALA A 143 1.96 -14.47 13.64
C ALA A 143 1.80 -15.15 12.27
N LYS A 144 0.59 -15.66 11.99
CA LYS A 144 0.24 -16.37 10.76
C LYS A 144 -0.59 -15.48 9.85
N ILE A 145 -0.34 -15.55 8.56
CA ILE A 145 -1.24 -14.95 7.56
C ILE A 145 -2.34 -15.94 7.20
N VAL A 146 -3.59 -15.47 7.24
CA VAL A 146 -4.78 -16.17 6.74
C VAL A 146 -5.30 -15.44 5.51
N GLU A 147 -5.24 -16.12 4.37
CA GLU A 147 -5.62 -15.53 3.08
C GLU A 147 -7.11 -15.74 2.82
N VAL A 148 -7.83 -14.67 2.52
CA VAL A 148 -9.21 -14.67 2.03
C VAL A 148 -9.19 -14.52 0.52
N MET A 149 -9.84 -15.41 -0.22
CA MET A 149 -9.84 -15.38 -1.67
C MET A 149 -10.79 -14.29 -2.21
N PRO A 150 -10.53 -13.72 -3.39
CA PRO A 150 -11.43 -12.78 -4.04
C PRO A 150 -12.50 -13.49 -4.86
N ASP A 151 -13.55 -12.75 -5.22
CA ASP A 151 -14.33 -13.05 -6.41
C ASP A 151 -13.49 -12.70 -7.65
N GLU A 152 -13.31 -13.64 -8.57
CA GLU A 152 -12.49 -13.43 -9.77
C GLU A 152 -13.11 -12.43 -10.76
N ALA A 153 -14.41 -12.16 -10.66
CA ALA A 153 -15.10 -11.27 -11.58
C ALA A 153 -14.66 -9.80 -11.40
N ASP A 154 -14.44 -9.37 -10.16
CA ASP A 154 -14.17 -7.97 -9.82
C ASP A 154 -13.07 -7.78 -8.77
N PHE A 155 -12.50 -8.85 -8.24
CA PHE A 155 -11.50 -8.86 -7.17
C PHE A 155 -11.99 -8.22 -5.86
N MET A 156 -13.29 -8.21 -5.62
CA MET A 156 -13.83 -7.97 -4.30
C MET A 156 -13.59 -9.18 -3.39
N PRO A 157 -13.49 -8.99 -2.06
CA PRO A 157 -13.28 -10.10 -1.13
C PRO A 157 -14.50 -11.05 -1.13
N ASP A 158 -14.26 -12.36 -1.14
CA ASP A 158 -15.30 -13.35 -0.84
C ASP A 158 -15.64 -13.26 0.66
N LEU A 159 -16.76 -12.60 0.96
CA LEU A 159 -17.19 -12.34 2.34
C LEU A 159 -17.63 -13.62 3.07
N ALA A 160 -18.07 -14.64 2.34
CA ALA A 160 -18.39 -15.94 2.94
C ALA A 160 -17.12 -16.70 3.36
N ASP A 161 -16.08 -16.66 2.51
CA ASP A 161 -14.75 -17.19 2.85
C ASP A 161 -14.12 -16.42 4.01
N PHE A 162 -14.30 -15.09 4.04
CA PHE A 162 -13.84 -14.23 5.12
C PHE A 162 -14.48 -14.63 6.46
N GLU A 163 -15.81 -14.63 6.54
CA GLU A 163 -16.54 -14.98 7.77
C GLU A 163 -16.16 -16.37 8.30
N ARG A 164 -16.06 -17.34 7.39
CA ARG A 164 -15.72 -18.74 7.72
C ARG A 164 -14.31 -18.90 8.28
N LYS A 165 -13.35 -18.07 7.86
CA LYS A 165 -11.94 -18.18 8.23
C LYS A 165 -11.56 -17.44 9.50
N ILE A 166 -12.42 -16.55 10.01
CA ILE A 166 -12.17 -15.88 11.29
C ILE A 166 -12.24 -16.91 12.42
N THR A 167 -11.23 -16.91 13.28
CA THR A 167 -11.12 -17.78 14.45
C THR A 167 -10.89 -16.97 15.71
N LYS A 168 -10.93 -17.60 16.88
CA LYS A 168 -10.58 -16.96 18.15
C LYS A 168 -9.12 -16.46 18.22
N ASP A 169 -8.25 -16.95 17.35
CA ASP A 169 -6.84 -16.56 17.27
C ASP A 169 -6.63 -15.40 16.27
N THR A 170 -7.69 -15.01 15.52
CA THR A 170 -7.69 -13.85 14.63
C THR A 170 -7.58 -12.57 15.46
N ARG A 171 -6.50 -11.83 15.28
CA ARG A 171 -6.24 -10.58 16.01
C ARG A 171 -6.35 -9.34 15.11
N ALA A 172 -6.07 -9.49 13.82
CA ALA A 172 -6.10 -8.38 12.88
C ALA A 172 -6.58 -8.79 11.49
N VAL A 173 -7.19 -7.84 10.80
CA VAL A 173 -7.56 -7.92 9.38
C VAL A 173 -6.95 -6.72 8.68
N ILE A 174 -6.22 -6.90 7.57
CA ILE A 174 -5.64 -5.80 6.81
C ILE A 174 -6.47 -5.54 5.56
N ILE A 175 -6.85 -4.28 5.37
CA ILE A 175 -7.42 -3.76 4.12
C ILE A 175 -6.46 -2.72 3.56
N ASN A 176 -6.03 -2.92 2.30
CA ASN A 176 -5.30 -1.94 1.51
C ASN A 176 -6.25 -1.39 0.43
N ASN A 177 -6.73 -0.18 0.63
CA ASN A 177 -7.76 0.44 -0.20
C ASN A 177 -7.45 1.91 -0.49
N PRO A 178 -7.27 2.30 -1.77
CA PRO A 178 -7.22 1.49 -3.00
C PRO A 178 -6.16 0.40 -2.98
N ASN A 179 -6.43 -0.72 -3.67
CA ASN A 179 -5.67 -1.95 -3.53
C ASN A 179 -4.38 -1.98 -4.38
N ASN A 180 -3.32 -2.44 -3.80
CA ASN A 180 -2.14 -2.95 -4.47
C ASN A 180 -2.13 -4.49 -4.34
N PRO A 181 -2.31 -5.27 -5.43
CA PRO A 181 -1.91 -4.96 -6.79
C PRO A 181 -3.04 -4.66 -7.78
N THR A 182 -4.31 -4.78 -7.43
CA THR A 182 -5.42 -4.83 -8.39
C THR A 182 -5.89 -3.47 -8.89
N GLY A 183 -5.69 -2.41 -8.09
CA GLY A 183 -6.27 -1.09 -8.36
C GLY A 183 -7.77 -1.00 -8.07
N VAL A 184 -8.40 -2.03 -7.50
CA VAL A 184 -9.81 -1.97 -7.09
C VAL A 184 -9.99 -1.11 -5.85
N VAL A 185 -11.20 -0.55 -5.71
CA VAL A 185 -11.63 0.20 -4.52
C VAL A 185 -12.86 -0.51 -3.96
N TYR A 186 -12.79 -0.89 -2.68
CA TYR A 186 -13.91 -1.58 -2.04
C TYR A 186 -15.10 -0.65 -1.89
N SER A 187 -16.28 -1.16 -2.22
CA SER A 187 -17.52 -0.40 -2.13
C SER A 187 -17.92 -0.15 -0.66
N ASP A 188 -18.71 0.90 -0.47
CA ASP A 188 -19.35 1.19 0.83
C ASP A 188 -20.11 -0.02 1.39
N ALA A 189 -20.81 -0.75 0.53
CA ALA A 189 -21.53 -1.97 0.91
C ALA A 189 -20.60 -3.08 1.38
N THR A 190 -19.49 -3.31 0.67
CA THR A 190 -18.45 -4.29 1.04
C THR A 190 -17.83 -3.95 2.39
N LEU A 191 -17.49 -2.67 2.62
CA LEU A 191 -16.88 -2.23 3.88
C LEU A 191 -17.84 -2.35 5.07
N LYS A 192 -19.12 -2.03 4.89
CA LYS A 192 -20.17 -2.23 5.90
C LYS A 192 -20.35 -3.70 6.25
N GLU A 193 -20.32 -4.58 5.27
CA GLU A 193 -20.49 -6.01 5.52
C GLU A 193 -19.27 -6.61 6.23
N ILE A 194 -18.04 -6.18 5.87
CA ILE A 194 -16.83 -6.55 6.62
C ILE A 194 -16.96 -6.12 8.09
N ALA A 195 -17.38 -4.88 8.34
CA ALA A 195 -17.58 -4.36 9.71
C ALA A 195 -18.64 -5.17 10.48
N ARG A 196 -19.76 -5.52 9.84
CA ARG A 196 -20.80 -6.37 10.44
C ARG A 196 -20.27 -7.74 10.83
N ILE A 197 -19.52 -8.38 9.93
CA ILE A 197 -18.91 -9.69 10.19
C ILE A 197 -17.93 -9.60 11.37
N LEU A 198 -17.04 -8.61 11.39
CA LEU A 198 -16.08 -8.41 12.47
C LEU A 198 -16.78 -8.24 13.81
N THR A 199 -17.77 -7.36 13.90
CA THR A 199 -18.54 -7.13 15.13
C THR A 199 -19.21 -8.42 15.62
N ALA A 200 -19.82 -9.19 14.73
CA ALA A 200 -20.45 -10.46 15.09
C ALA A 200 -19.44 -11.50 15.61
N LYS A 201 -18.24 -11.51 15.01
CA LYS A 201 -17.17 -12.44 15.43
C LYS A 201 -16.50 -12.04 16.75
N GLU A 202 -16.36 -10.76 17.03
CA GLU A 202 -15.95 -10.28 18.37
C GLU A 202 -16.92 -10.72 19.45
N GLU A 203 -18.22 -10.57 19.19
CA GLU A 203 -19.26 -11.05 20.12
C GLU A 203 -19.24 -12.57 20.31
N GLU A 204 -19.03 -13.34 19.20
CA GLU A 204 -18.96 -14.80 19.22
C GLU A 204 -17.77 -15.32 20.04
N PHE A 205 -16.59 -14.71 19.87
CA PHE A 205 -15.35 -15.21 20.49
C PHE A 205 -14.97 -14.50 21.79
N GLY A 206 -15.57 -13.34 22.08
CA GLY A 206 -15.23 -12.52 23.24
C GLY A 206 -13.80 -11.94 23.15
N THR A 207 -13.36 -11.61 21.93
CA THR A 207 -12.02 -11.07 21.65
C THR A 207 -12.10 -9.90 20.69
N ASP A 208 -11.25 -8.89 20.85
CA ASP A 208 -11.17 -7.77 19.92
C ASP A 208 -10.39 -8.15 18.66
N ILE A 209 -10.89 -7.71 17.49
CA ILE A 209 -10.28 -7.92 16.18
C ILE A 209 -10.02 -6.56 15.53
N TYR A 210 -8.78 -6.13 15.42
CA TYR A 210 -8.44 -4.85 14.85
C TYR A 210 -8.47 -4.87 13.32
N LEU A 211 -9.19 -3.92 12.72
CA LEU A 211 -9.12 -3.64 11.30
C LEU A 211 -7.96 -2.68 11.03
N ILE A 212 -6.95 -3.11 10.31
CA ILE A 212 -5.81 -2.29 9.91
C ILE A 212 -6.05 -1.76 8.51
N SER A 213 -6.25 -0.45 8.39
CA SER A 213 -6.40 0.23 7.12
C SER A 213 -5.04 0.73 6.64
N ASP A 214 -4.46 0.04 5.65
CA ASP A 214 -3.20 0.45 5.01
C ASP A 214 -3.53 1.37 3.81
N GLU A 215 -3.31 2.68 3.97
CA GLU A 215 -3.83 3.72 3.09
C GLU A 215 -2.76 4.57 2.36
N PRO A 216 -1.71 3.99 1.77
CA PRO A 216 -0.71 4.79 1.05
C PRO A 216 -1.25 5.36 -0.27
N TYR A 217 -2.39 4.86 -0.77
CA TYR A 217 -3.01 5.25 -2.05
C TYR A 217 -4.32 6.01 -1.87
N ARG A 218 -4.66 6.47 -0.68
CA ARG A 218 -5.96 7.10 -0.33
C ARG A 218 -6.38 8.15 -1.36
N GLU A 219 -5.49 9.05 -1.75
CA GLU A 219 -5.76 10.14 -2.67
C GLU A 219 -5.76 9.73 -4.16
N LEU A 220 -5.37 8.49 -4.46
CA LEU A 220 -5.26 7.99 -5.82
C LEU A 220 -6.52 7.22 -6.20
N VAL A 221 -7.60 7.95 -6.48
CA VAL A 221 -8.89 7.41 -6.96
C VAL A 221 -9.31 8.10 -8.24
N TYR A 222 -9.99 7.36 -9.13
CA TYR A 222 -10.35 7.79 -10.48
C TYR A 222 -11.84 7.64 -10.73
N ASP A 223 -12.32 8.18 -11.86
CA ASP A 223 -13.69 8.01 -12.36
C ASP A 223 -14.77 8.44 -11.34
N GLY A 224 -14.46 9.40 -10.47
CA GLY A 224 -15.39 9.92 -9.44
C GLY A 224 -15.62 9.00 -8.25
N VAL A 225 -14.81 7.95 -8.10
CA VAL A 225 -14.82 7.09 -6.91
C VAL A 225 -14.47 7.91 -5.67
N GLN A 226 -15.23 7.72 -4.60
CA GLN A 226 -15.01 8.43 -3.35
C GLN A 226 -13.94 7.75 -2.49
N GLU A 227 -13.15 8.57 -1.81
CA GLU A 227 -12.21 8.11 -0.80
C GLU A 227 -12.99 7.56 0.41
N ASN A 228 -12.77 6.29 0.75
CA ASN A 228 -13.35 5.69 1.95
C ASN A 228 -12.36 5.84 3.11
N PHE A 229 -12.86 6.23 4.29
CA PHE A 229 -12.06 6.29 5.51
C PHE A 229 -12.61 5.26 6.51
N LEU A 230 -11.82 4.19 6.73
CA LEU A 230 -12.35 2.94 7.32
C LEU A 230 -12.78 3.07 8.78
N THR A 231 -12.27 4.03 9.53
CA THR A 231 -12.71 4.32 10.92
C THR A 231 -14.22 4.68 11.01
N LYS A 232 -14.83 5.07 9.88
CA LYS A 232 -16.29 5.38 9.83
C LYS A 232 -17.17 4.14 9.72
N TYR A 233 -16.60 2.97 9.45
CA TYR A 233 -17.33 1.72 9.28
C TYR A 233 -17.17 0.80 10.49
N TYR A 234 -16.01 0.78 11.11
CA TYR A 234 -15.70 -0.12 12.20
C TYR A 234 -14.86 0.59 13.27
N LYS A 235 -15.31 0.51 14.53
CA LYS A 235 -14.69 1.26 15.65
C LYS A 235 -13.25 0.87 15.92
N ASP A 236 -12.93 -0.44 15.85
CA ASP A 236 -11.60 -0.99 16.13
C ASP A 236 -10.68 -0.94 14.91
N THR A 237 -10.69 0.21 14.23
CA THR A 237 -9.90 0.46 13.02
C THR A 237 -8.63 1.27 13.35
N LEU A 238 -7.46 0.72 13.04
CA LEU A 238 -6.18 1.40 13.10
C LEU A 238 -5.75 1.81 11.68
N VAL A 239 -5.45 3.09 11.46
CA VAL A 239 -5.06 3.57 10.12
C VAL A 239 -3.55 3.67 10.04
N GLY A 240 -2.95 3.06 9.02
CA GLY A 240 -1.56 3.24 8.61
C GLY A 240 -1.47 4.06 7.32
N TYR A 241 -0.89 5.25 7.38
CA TYR A 241 -0.78 6.15 6.24
C TYR A 241 0.67 6.46 5.89
N SER A 242 0.92 6.81 4.61
CA SER A 242 2.24 7.23 4.12
C SER A 242 2.13 8.37 3.11
N PHE A 243 2.98 9.37 3.26
CA PHE A 243 3.15 10.45 2.27
C PHE A 243 3.96 10.01 1.02
N SER A 244 4.35 8.74 0.95
CA SER A 244 5.14 8.20 -0.16
C SER A 244 4.49 8.39 -1.53
N LYS A 245 3.15 8.39 -1.61
CA LYS A 245 2.41 8.44 -2.87
C LYS A 245 1.72 9.79 -3.05
N SER A 246 1.03 10.28 -2.03
CA SER A 246 0.31 11.55 -2.07
C SER A 246 1.21 12.76 -2.31
N LEU A 247 2.39 12.80 -1.71
CA LEU A 247 3.38 13.87 -1.87
C LEU A 247 4.64 13.46 -2.65
N SER A 248 4.65 12.27 -3.25
CA SER A 248 5.84 11.75 -3.97
C SER A 248 7.12 11.74 -3.12
N LEU A 249 7.02 11.32 -1.85
CA LEU A 249 8.12 11.32 -0.87
C LEU A 249 8.51 9.90 -0.38
N PRO A 250 8.65 8.88 -1.26
CA PRO A 250 8.95 7.52 -0.80
C PRO A 250 10.31 7.39 -0.13
N GLY A 251 11.28 8.24 -0.50
CA GLY A 251 12.63 8.26 0.06
C GLY A 251 12.71 8.86 1.47
N GLU A 252 11.76 9.74 1.82
CA GLU A 252 11.76 10.47 3.10
C GLU A 252 11.26 9.63 4.28
N ARG A 253 10.63 8.49 4.01
CA ARG A 253 10.16 7.55 5.04
C ARG A 253 9.29 8.22 6.09
N ILE A 254 8.22 8.87 5.67
CA ILE A 254 7.30 9.61 6.53
C ILE A 254 5.85 9.15 6.37
N GLY A 255 5.15 8.99 7.48
CA GLY A 255 3.76 8.58 7.58
C GLY A 255 3.25 8.74 9.00
N TYR A 256 2.08 8.18 9.26
CA TYR A 256 1.49 8.18 10.60
C TYR A 256 0.57 6.97 10.81
N VAL A 257 0.31 6.67 12.07
CA VAL A 257 -0.75 5.77 12.52
C VAL A 257 -1.82 6.60 13.21
N VAL A 258 -3.10 6.27 12.98
CA VAL A 258 -4.25 6.82 13.74
C VAL A 258 -4.87 5.72 14.58
N VAL A 259 -5.14 6.03 15.84
CA VAL A 259 -5.89 5.21 16.78
C VAL A 259 -7.11 6.01 17.23
N PRO A 260 -8.34 5.67 16.80
CA PRO A 260 -9.55 6.36 17.25
C PRO A 260 -9.79 6.20 18.76
N ASP A 261 -10.43 7.19 19.37
CA ASP A 261 -10.81 7.10 20.81
C ASP A 261 -11.84 5.99 21.07
N GLU A 262 -12.63 5.62 20.05
CA GLU A 262 -13.65 4.58 20.11
C GLU A 262 -13.09 3.15 20.00
N ALA A 263 -11.82 2.99 19.61
CA ALA A 263 -11.20 1.67 19.52
C ALA A 263 -11.06 1.03 20.90
N ALA A 264 -11.20 -0.30 20.96
CA ALA A 264 -10.95 -1.07 22.17
C ALA A 264 -9.53 -0.77 22.69
N ASP A 265 -9.41 -0.53 23.97
CA ASP A 265 -8.15 -0.21 24.66
C ASP A 265 -7.36 0.96 24.04
N SER A 266 -8.05 1.94 23.44
CA SER A 266 -7.46 3.04 22.68
C SER A 266 -6.26 3.71 23.37
N ALA A 267 -6.38 4.05 24.66
CA ALA A 267 -5.30 4.69 25.42
C ALA A 267 -4.07 3.77 25.55
N GLU A 268 -4.27 2.50 25.84
CA GLU A 268 -3.20 1.49 25.93
C GLU A 268 -2.56 1.21 24.57
N LEU A 269 -3.37 1.19 23.49
CA LEU A 269 -2.88 1.06 22.13
C LEU A 269 -1.97 2.21 21.73
N ILE A 270 -2.36 3.46 22.02
CA ILE A 270 -1.55 4.66 21.74
C ILE A 270 -0.21 4.57 22.46
N GLU A 271 -0.24 4.22 23.75
CA GLU A 271 0.98 4.04 24.54
C GLU A 271 1.82 2.88 24.00
N GLY A 272 1.21 1.72 23.77
CA GLY A 272 1.87 0.52 23.24
C GLY A 272 2.51 0.74 21.87
N ILE A 273 1.81 1.40 20.93
CA ILE A 273 2.33 1.74 19.61
C ILE A 273 3.52 2.70 19.74
N THR A 274 3.45 3.68 20.64
CA THR A 274 4.54 4.63 20.92
C THR A 274 5.77 3.92 21.51
N VAL A 275 5.56 2.98 22.43
CA VAL A 275 6.64 2.14 22.99
C VAL A 275 7.21 1.23 21.91
N SER A 276 6.38 0.64 21.07
CA SER A 276 6.80 -0.23 19.95
C SER A 276 7.65 0.53 18.93
N ASN A 277 7.29 1.78 18.61
CA ASN A 277 8.08 2.67 17.75
C ASN A 277 9.52 2.84 18.30
N ARG A 278 9.65 3.08 19.62
CA ARG A 278 10.95 3.19 20.28
C ARG A 278 11.70 1.86 20.30
N THR A 279 11.04 0.79 20.70
CA THR A 279 11.73 -0.50 20.99
C THR A 279 12.10 -1.27 19.69
N LEU A 280 11.43 -1.00 18.59
CA LEU A 280 11.85 -1.50 17.25
C LEU A 280 13.06 -0.72 16.69
N GLY A 281 13.51 0.34 17.38
CA GLY A 281 14.68 1.11 17.01
C GLY A 281 14.39 2.26 16.04
N PHE A 282 13.13 2.54 15.70
CA PHE A 282 12.77 3.73 14.92
C PHE A 282 12.92 5.00 15.76
N VAL A 283 12.56 4.94 17.03
CA VAL A 283 12.60 6.01 18.04
C VAL A 283 11.64 7.15 17.71
N ASN A 284 11.85 7.81 16.56
CA ASN A 284 11.02 8.87 15.99
C ASN A 284 10.99 8.76 14.46
N ALA A 285 9.97 9.32 13.81
CA ALA A 285 10.04 9.65 12.40
C ALA A 285 11.02 10.83 12.18
N PRO A 286 11.60 10.99 10.97
CA PRO A 286 12.57 12.06 10.69
C PRO A 286 12.01 13.45 10.99
N SER A 287 12.72 14.22 11.81
CA SER A 287 12.28 15.49 12.42
C SER A 287 11.89 16.55 11.38
N LEU A 288 12.83 16.94 10.52
CA LEU A 288 12.65 18.00 9.52
C LEU A 288 11.46 17.69 8.59
N ILE A 289 11.32 16.44 8.17
CA ILE A 289 10.28 16.06 7.22
C ILE A 289 8.89 15.97 7.87
N GLN A 290 8.79 15.70 9.18
CA GLN A 290 7.51 15.80 9.91
C GLN A 290 6.94 17.22 9.78
N LYS A 291 7.76 18.24 10.05
CA LYS A 291 7.36 19.65 9.96
C LYS A 291 7.01 20.03 8.52
N ALA A 292 7.84 19.62 7.55
CA ALA A 292 7.61 19.94 6.14
C ALA A 292 6.30 19.35 5.57
N VAL A 293 5.93 18.11 5.94
CA VAL A 293 4.66 17.52 5.46
C VAL A 293 3.44 18.17 6.10
N ALA A 294 3.52 18.66 7.34
CA ALA A 294 2.43 19.38 7.98
C ALA A 294 2.03 20.65 7.19
N GLU A 295 3.01 21.35 6.61
CA GLU A 295 2.77 22.51 5.75
C GLU A 295 2.15 22.15 4.38
N CYS A 296 2.18 20.88 4.00
CA CYS A 296 1.84 20.41 2.65
C CYS A 296 0.59 19.52 2.60
N LEU A 297 -0.21 19.44 3.66
CA LEU A 297 -1.37 18.54 3.74
C LEU A 297 -2.47 18.88 2.71
N LYS A 298 -2.51 20.11 2.20
CA LYS A 298 -3.48 20.56 1.19
C LYS A 298 -2.95 20.44 -0.25
N GLU A 299 -1.69 20.03 -0.40
CA GLU A 299 -1.13 19.76 -1.72
C GLU A 299 -1.78 18.54 -2.35
N LYS A 300 -2.00 18.60 -3.66
CA LYS A 300 -2.70 17.53 -4.37
C LYS A 300 -1.73 16.67 -5.15
N THR A 301 -1.97 15.36 -5.11
CA THR A 301 -1.35 14.40 -6.01
C THR A 301 -1.71 14.73 -7.46
N ASN A 302 -0.75 14.59 -8.38
CA ASN A 302 -1.01 14.79 -9.80
C ASN A 302 -1.81 13.61 -10.38
N LEU A 303 -3.12 13.58 -10.10
CA LEU A 303 -4.03 12.53 -10.55
C LEU A 303 -4.13 12.45 -12.08
N GLU A 304 -4.12 13.60 -12.77
CA GLU A 304 -4.22 13.66 -14.23
C GLU A 304 -3.07 12.91 -14.91
N PHE A 305 -1.87 13.01 -14.37
CA PHE A 305 -0.70 12.26 -14.86
C PHE A 305 -0.93 10.75 -14.77
N TYR A 306 -1.37 10.26 -13.62
CA TYR A 306 -1.59 8.82 -13.41
C TYR A 306 -2.82 8.32 -14.16
N ASP A 307 -3.88 9.11 -14.24
CA ASP A 307 -5.11 8.74 -14.95
C ASP A 307 -4.88 8.61 -16.45
N ARG A 308 -4.12 9.52 -17.06
CA ARG A 308 -3.70 9.42 -18.45
C ARG A 308 -2.95 8.11 -18.73
N ASN A 309 -2.00 7.75 -17.86
CA ASN A 309 -1.25 6.50 -17.97
C ASN A 309 -2.16 5.28 -17.81
N ARG A 310 -3.07 5.32 -16.81
CA ARG A 310 -4.06 4.28 -16.54
C ARG A 310 -4.92 3.99 -17.76
N ILE A 311 -5.50 5.02 -18.34
CA ILE A 311 -6.37 4.91 -19.52
C ILE A 311 -5.59 4.36 -20.70
N ALA A 312 -4.44 4.93 -21.03
CA ALA A 312 -3.62 4.49 -22.16
C ALA A 312 -3.19 3.02 -22.04
N LEU A 313 -2.78 2.59 -20.82
CA LEU A 313 -2.36 1.21 -20.58
C LEU A 313 -3.56 0.25 -20.65
N TYR A 314 -4.66 0.58 -19.96
CA TYR A 314 -5.86 -0.26 -19.92
C TYR A 314 -6.48 -0.45 -21.32
N GLU A 315 -6.73 0.65 -22.03
CA GLU A 315 -7.32 0.59 -23.37
C GLU A 315 -6.38 -0.08 -24.39
N GLY A 316 -5.07 0.21 -24.31
CA GLY A 316 -4.08 -0.41 -25.18
C GLY A 316 -4.03 -1.92 -25.00
N LEU A 317 -4.00 -2.41 -23.77
CA LEU A 317 -3.95 -3.84 -23.47
C LEU A 317 -5.25 -4.57 -23.83
N THR A 318 -6.41 -3.98 -23.48
CA THR A 318 -7.71 -4.58 -23.83
C THR A 318 -7.92 -4.64 -25.33
N LYS A 319 -7.52 -3.61 -26.07
CA LYS A 319 -7.54 -3.60 -27.55
C LYS A 319 -6.66 -4.70 -28.15
N LEU A 320 -5.57 -5.08 -27.52
CA LEU A 320 -4.71 -6.20 -27.94
C LEU A 320 -5.25 -7.57 -27.53
N GLY A 321 -6.40 -7.65 -26.87
CA GLY A 321 -7.05 -8.88 -26.45
C GLY A 321 -6.63 -9.40 -25.07
N PHE A 322 -5.87 -8.63 -24.31
CA PHE A 322 -5.59 -8.98 -22.92
C PHE A 322 -6.81 -8.73 -22.01
N THR A 323 -6.97 -9.58 -21.02
CA THR A 323 -7.99 -9.42 -19.98
C THR A 323 -7.38 -8.75 -18.75
N CYS A 324 -7.93 -7.62 -18.32
CA CYS A 324 -7.51 -6.93 -17.10
C CYS A 324 -8.67 -6.18 -16.44
N ILE A 325 -8.57 -5.98 -15.14
CA ILE A 325 -9.51 -5.16 -14.37
C ILE A 325 -9.17 -3.68 -14.61
N LYS A 326 -10.19 -2.86 -14.90
CA LYS A 326 -9.99 -1.39 -14.99
C LYS A 326 -9.71 -0.86 -13.59
N PRO A 327 -8.51 -0.29 -13.32
CA PRO A 327 -8.19 0.22 -12.00
C PRO A 327 -9.09 1.40 -11.65
N GLN A 328 -9.62 1.41 -10.42
CA GLN A 328 -10.40 2.51 -9.85
C GLN A 328 -9.56 3.39 -8.92
N GLY A 329 -8.40 2.89 -8.50
CA GLY A 329 -7.47 3.60 -7.64
C GLY A 329 -6.05 3.06 -7.71
N ALA A 330 -5.18 3.59 -6.85
CA ALA A 330 -3.74 3.35 -6.85
C ALA A 330 -3.09 3.67 -8.21
N PHE A 331 -2.02 2.99 -8.59
CA PHE A 331 -1.40 3.13 -9.91
C PHE A 331 -0.89 1.76 -10.43
N TYR A 332 -1.74 0.73 -10.23
CA TYR A 332 -1.47 -0.64 -10.68
C TYR A 332 -2.59 -1.14 -11.58
N LEU A 333 -2.21 -1.97 -12.53
CA LEU A 333 -3.11 -2.71 -13.38
C LEU A 333 -2.87 -4.20 -13.18
N TRP A 334 -3.95 -4.96 -13.01
CA TRP A 334 -3.93 -6.40 -12.79
C TRP A 334 -4.35 -7.11 -14.06
N LEU A 335 -3.36 -7.74 -14.72
CA LEU A 335 -3.50 -8.37 -16.01
C LEU A 335 -3.55 -9.89 -15.86
N LYS A 336 -4.58 -10.53 -16.42
CA LYS A 336 -4.67 -12.00 -16.48
C LYS A 336 -3.60 -12.56 -17.41
N SER A 337 -2.82 -13.50 -16.92
CA SER A 337 -1.87 -14.23 -17.75
C SER A 337 -2.62 -15.06 -18.81
N PRO A 338 -2.23 -15.04 -20.09
CA PRO A 338 -2.84 -15.87 -21.12
C PRO A 338 -2.56 -17.37 -20.95
N VAL A 339 -1.63 -17.72 -20.06
CA VAL A 339 -1.27 -19.11 -19.72
C VAL A 339 -1.34 -19.35 -18.22
N ALA A 340 -1.60 -20.59 -17.82
CA ALA A 340 -1.81 -20.95 -16.42
C ALA A 340 -0.60 -20.66 -15.51
N LYS A 341 0.61 -20.75 -16.06
CA LYS A 341 1.85 -20.43 -15.35
C LYS A 341 2.31 -19.03 -15.72
N GLU A 342 1.99 -18.06 -14.87
CA GLU A 342 2.38 -16.67 -15.11
C GLU A 342 3.90 -16.46 -15.22
N GLU A 343 4.72 -17.36 -14.65
CA GLU A 343 6.17 -17.31 -14.82
C GLU A 343 6.60 -17.43 -16.27
N GLU A 344 5.94 -18.30 -17.04
CA GLU A 344 6.21 -18.47 -18.48
C GLU A 344 5.85 -17.19 -19.26
N PHE A 345 4.76 -16.53 -18.86
CA PHE A 345 4.35 -15.25 -19.44
C PHE A 345 5.32 -14.12 -19.11
N VAL A 346 5.77 -14.03 -17.85
CA VAL A 346 6.77 -13.03 -17.42
C VAL A 346 8.10 -13.23 -18.17
N GLU A 347 8.56 -14.46 -18.34
CA GLU A 347 9.79 -14.73 -19.10
C GLU A 347 9.63 -14.42 -20.61
N ALA A 348 8.46 -14.70 -21.18
CA ALA A 348 8.17 -14.32 -22.56
C ALA A 348 8.14 -12.79 -22.75
N ALA A 349 7.58 -12.06 -21.78
CA ALA A 349 7.54 -10.60 -21.78
C ALA A 349 8.94 -9.96 -21.85
N LYS A 350 9.91 -10.54 -21.15
CA LYS A 350 11.31 -10.07 -21.14
C LYS A 350 11.97 -10.10 -22.54
N LYS A 351 11.57 -11.01 -23.43
CA LYS A 351 12.04 -11.05 -24.83
C LYS A 351 11.73 -9.73 -25.56
N TYR A 352 10.69 -9.04 -25.12
CA TYR A 352 10.25 -7.76 -25.66
C TYR A 352 10.55 -6.59 -24.73
N HIS A 353 11.48 -6.79 -23.78
CA HIS A 353 11.94 -5.81 -22.80
C HIS A 353 10.81 -5.28 -21.87
N LEU A 354 9.77 -6.07 -21.63
CA LEU A 354 8.72 -5.79 -20.68
C LEU A 354 9.06 -6.41 -19.33
N ILE A 355 9.11 -5.60 -18.28
CA ILE A 355 9.36 -6.05 -16.90
C ILE A 355 8.06 -6.00 -16.12
N LEU A 356 7.54 -7.19 -15.79
CA LEU A 356 6.26 -7.41 -15.12
C LEU A 356 6.49 -8.14 -13.80
N VAL A 357 5.57 -7.99 -12.84
CA VAL A 357 5.65 -8.72 -11.56
C VAL A 357 4.57 -9.79 -11.53
N LYS A 358 4.97 -11.03 -11.28
CA LYS A 358 4.07 -12.18 -11.19
C LYS A 358 3.06 -12.07 -10.05
N GLY A 359 1.86 -12.56 -10.26
CA GLY A 359 0.74 -12.48 -9.33
C GLY A 359 0.96 -13.30 -8.05
N SER A 360 1.65 -14.43 -8.13
CA SER A 360 2.00 -15.24 -6.97
C SER A 360 2.80 -14.47 -5.89
N ALA A 361 3.51 -13.41 -6.28
CA ALA A 361 4.16 -12.49 -5.33
C ALA A 361 3.17 -11.70 -4.44
N PHE A 362 1.91 -11.67 -4.84
CA PHE A 362 0.80 -11.00 -4.15
C PHE A 362 -0.22 -12.01 -3.57
N GLY A 363 0.16 -13.27 -3.44
CA GLY A 363 -0.71 -14.32 -2.91
C GLY A 363 -1.77 -14.84 -3.90
N TYR A 364 -1.72 -14.48 -5.19
CA TYR A 364 -2.71 -14.90 -6.19
C TYR A 364 -2.07 -15.10 -7.57
N GLY A 365 -1.92 -16.35 -7.98
CA GLY A 365 -1.31 -16.72 -9.27
C GLY A 365 -2.23 -16.53 -10.48
N GLY A 366 -1.67 -16.75 -11.68
CA GLY A 366 -2.40 -16.63 -12.94
C GLY A 366 -2.57 -15.20 -13.46
N TYR A 367 -1.93 -14.23 -12.82
CA TYR A 367 -1.96 -12.80 -13.17
C TYR A 367 -0.57 -12.18 -13.09
N VAL A 368 -0.46 -10.97 -13.62
CA VAL A 368 0.73 -10.12 -13.45
C VAL A 368 0.32 -8.70 -13.09
N ARG A 369 1.14 -8.03 -12.27
CA ARG A 369 0.94 -6.62 -11.93
C ARG A 369 1.80 -5.74 -12.83
N LEU A 370 1.20 -4.66 -13.33
CA LEU A 370 1.86 -3.56 -14.00
C LEU A 370 1.70 -2.27 -13.17
N ALA A 371 2.82 -1.63 -12.80
CA ALA A 371 2.82 -0.33 -12.15
C ALA A 371 2.90 0.77 -13.22
N TYR A 372 1.81 1.54 -13.43
CA TYR A 372 1.78 2.59 -14.45
C TYR A 372 2.22 3.97 -13.93
N CYS A 373 2.84 4.01 -12.76
CA CYS A 373 3.53 5.19 -12.24
C CYS A 373 4.93 5.35 -12.87
N THR A 374 4.96 5.42 -14.17
CA THR A 374 6.15 5.61 -15.02
C THR A 374 5.89 6.74 -16.02
N SER A 375 6.83 7.06 -16.91
CA SER A 375 6.60 8.08 -17.92
C SER A 375 5.48 7.69 -18.90
N TYR A 376 4.76 8.67 -19.42
CA TYR A 376 3.73 8.41 -20.43
C TYR A 376 4.30 7.77 -21.70
N GLU A 377 5.51 8.18 -22.08
CA GLU A 377 6.28 7.63 -23.20
C GLU A 377 6.55 6.14 -23.00
N THR A 378 6.93 5.72 -21.79
CA THR A 378 7.11 4.29 -21.46
C THR A 378 5.81 3.51 -21.69
N VAL A 379 4.68 4.04 -21.24
CA VAL A 379 3.36 3.39 -21.42
C VAL A 379 3.03 3.26 -22.93
N VAL A 380 3.09 4.34 -23.67
CA VAL A 380 2.71 4.34 -25.09
C VAL A 380 3.65 3.50 -25.94
N ASN A 381 4.96 3.62 -25.75
CA ASN A 381 5.96 2.90 -26.53
C ASN A 381 5.94 1.40 -26.22
N SER A 382 5.56 0.99 -25.01
CA SER A 382 5.43 -0.43 -24.64
C SER A 382 4.33 -1.16 -25.42
N MET A 383 3.35 -0.46 -26.02
CA MET A 383 2.25 -1.09 -26.73
C MET A 383 2.72 -1.92 -27.94
N GLN A 384 3.82 -1.56 -28.61
CA GLN A 384 4.41 -2.37 -29.67
C GLN A 384 4.98 -3.70 -29.12
N ALA A 385 5.59 -3.66 -27.94
CA ALA A 385 6.11 -4.84 -27.26
C ALA A 385 4.95 -5.75 -26.81
N PHE A 386 3.90 -5.18 -26.23
CA PHE A 386 2.69 -5.93 -25.88
C PHE A 386 1.98 -6.52 -27.11
N ALA A 387 1.96 -5.84 -28.25
CA ALA A 387 1.39 -6.39 -29.46
C ALA A 387 2.13 -7.65 -29.95
N LYS A 388 3.47 -7.64 -29.89
CA LYS A 388 4.29 -8.82 -30.22
C LYS A 388 4.04 -9.95 -29.22
N LEU A 389 3.95 -9.64 -27.93
CA LEU A 389 3.66 -10.60 -26.88
C LEU A 389 2.24 -11.19 -27.05
N ALA A 390 1.23 -10.36 -27.36
CA ALA A 390 -0.13 -10.82 -27.64
C ALA A 390 -0.17 -11.80 -28.84
N ALA A 391 0.58 -11.48 -29.91
CA ALA A 391 0.68 -12.35 -31.08
C ALA A 391 1.33 -13.71 -30.75
N GLU A 392 2.36 -13.75 -29.89
CA GLU A 392 3.01 -15.00 -29.44
C GLU A 392 2.00 -15.93 -28.75
N TYR A 393 1.01 -15.37 -28.03
CA TYR A 393 -0.05 -16.12 -27.35
C TYR A 393 -1.35 -16.24 -28.16
N GLY A 394 -1.38 -15.78 -29.41
CA GLY A 394 -2.54 -15.88 -30.26
C GLY A 394 -3.76 -15.08 -29.79
N LEU A 395 -3.54 -14.02 -29.02
CA LEU A 395 -4.62 -13.15 -28.58
C LEU A 395 -5.19 -12.38 -29.77
N LYS A 396 -6.51 -12.24 -29.83
CA LYS A 396 -7.20 -11.50 -30.87
C LYS A 396 -7.58 -10.13 -30.36
N ALA A 397 -7.37 -9.12 -31.20
CA ALA A 397 -7.86 -7.77 -30.90
C ALA A 397 -9.37 -7.82 -30.62
N ALA A 398 -9.80 -7.03 -29.62
CA ALA A 398 -11.21 -6.82 -29.37
C ALA A 398 -11.82 -6.09 -30.61
N GLU A 399 -12.95 -6.58 -31.10
CA GLU A 399 -13.69 -5.97 -32.19
C GLU A 399 -14.26 -4.60 -31.84
#